data_23c3ffa27e827fda38de8dc64c58381f
#
_entry.id   23c3ffa27e827fda38de8dc64c58381f
#
_cell.length_a   1.000
_cell.length_b   1.000
_cell.length_c   1.000
_cell.angle_alpha   90.00
_cell.angle_beta   90.00
_cell.angle_gamma   90.00
#
_symmetry.space_group_name_H-M   'P 1'
#
loop_
_entity.id
_entity.type
_entity.pdbx_description
1 polymer ?
#
loop_
_entity_poly.entity_id
_entity_poly.type
_entity_poly.pdbx_seq_one_letter_code
_entity_poly.pdbx_strand_id
1 'polypeptide(L)'
;KEQYPGGFYGDQQARDERHYKDRAATEFQDLFGRTEFEAMLRSGEYQTLYDRAARLVGLTNFIQGSFEKPVLLDAIKENRHQYMAALYEFIWGAEDLETRFNEFMRFSESVGLAKWTYVTYFLFLSDPERHMFVKPEMLKRSLEISQYPLEYEPTPSYDQYRQILDFSHWLKTRIAELEPRDMIDVHSFMWHMAPTGKWSQ
;
A
#
# COMPACT_ATOMS: atom_id res chain seq x y z
N LYS A 1 10.33 13.14 -17.91
CA LYS A 1 10.93 12.42 -19.06
C LYS A 1 12.47 12.47 -19.04
N GLU A 2 13.09 13.56 -18.53
CA GLU A 2 14.56 13.66 -18.46
C GLU A 2 15.18 12.62 -17.51
N GLN A 3 14.54 12.37 -16.36
CA GLN A 3 15.04 11.42 -15.35
C GLN A 3 14.83 9.95 -15.77
N TYR A 4 13.73 9.65 -16.47
CA TYR A 4 13.42 8.32 -16.98
C TYR A 4 13.11 8.36 -18.48
N PRO A 5 14.11 8.21 -19.34
CA PRO A 5 13.88 8.05 -20.78
C PRO A 5 12.94 6.86 -21.05
N GLY A 6 11.91 7.07 -21.85
CA GLY A 6 10.86 6.06 -22.08
C GLY A 6 9.71 6.03 -21.04
N GLY A 7 9.74 6.96 -20.06
CA GLY A 7 8.66 7.08 -19.07
C GLY A 7 8.47 5.80 -18.23
N PHE A 8 7.24 5.37 -18.01
CA PHE A 8 6.92 4.16 -17.23
C PHE A 8 7.35 2.84 -17.90
N TYR A 9 7.66 2.87 -19.20
CA TYR A 9 8.08 1.72 -19.97
C TYR A 9 9.60 1.67 -20.21
N GLY A 10 10.32 2.67 -19.71
CA GLY A 10 11.78 2.71 -19.84
C GLY A 10 12.48 1.68 -18.95
N ASP A 11 13.57 1.08 -19.45
CA ASP A 11 14.34 0.05 -18.74
C ASP A 11 14.85 0.52 -17.37
N GLN A 12 15.19 1.80 -17.24
CA GLN A 12 15.68 2.35 -15.97
C GLN A 12 14.54 2.44 -14.95
N GLN A 13 13.38 2.96 -15.34
CA GLN A 13 12.20 3.01 -14.46
C GLN A 13 11.75 1.60 -14.05
N ALA A 14 11.79 0.66 -15.00
CA ALA A 14 11.48 -0.73 -14.71
C ALA A 14 12.40 -1.30 -13.63
N ARG A 15 13.72 -1.09 -13.72
CA ARG A 15 14.70 -1.58 -12.73
C ARG A 15 14.56 -0.88 -11.37
N ASP A 16 14.45 0.46 -11.39
CA ASP A 16 14.56 1.27 -10.17
C ASP A 16 13.26 1.29 -9.36
N GLU A 17 12.11 1.25 -10.06
CA GLU A 17 10.80 1.50 -9.43
C GLU A 17 9.81 0.35 -9.61
N ARG A 18 9.75 -0.30 -10.76
CA ARG A 18 8.64 -1.18 -11.09
C ARG A 18 8.87 -2.63 -10.65
N HIS A 19 10.04 -3.22 -10.94
CA HIS A 19 10.28 -4.65 -10.76
C HIS A 19 10.01 -5.15 -9.34
N TYR A 20 10.47 -4.43 -8.32
CA TYR A 20 10.27 -4.88 -6.94
C TYR A 20 8.81 -4.71 -6.49
N LYS A 21 8.09 -3.73 -7.03
CA LYS A 21 6.67 -3.48 -6.72
C LYS A 21 5.79 -4.53 -7.39
N ASP A 22 6.02 -4.82 -8.67
CA ASP A 22 5.33 -5.90 -9.38
C ASP A 22 5.59 -7.25 -8.72
N ARG A 23 6.85 -7.51 -8.36
CA ARG A 23 7.21 -8.71 -7.62
C ARG A 23 6.45 -8.80 -6.31
N ALA A 24 6.35 -7.73 -5.54
CA ALA A 24 5.63 -7.74 -4.28
C ALA A 24 4.13 -7.98 -4.46
N ALA A 25 3.50 -7.40 -5.50
CA ALA A 25 2.09 -7.65 -5.81
C ALA A 25 1.86 -9.11 -6.27
N THR A 26 2.75 -9.66 -7.11
CA THR A 26 2.70 -11.08 -7.50
C THR A 26 2.89 -12.00 -6.30
N GLU A 27 3.92 -11.76 -5.49
CA GLU A 27 4.17 -12.52 -4.26
C GLU A 27 3.00 -12.44 -3.27
N PHE A 28 2.30 -11.30 -3.22
CA PHE A 28 1.10 -11.19 -2.40
C PHE A 28 0.03 -12.20 -2.84
N GLN A 29 -0.23 -12.32 -4.15
CA GLN A 29 -1.21 -13.29 -4.68
C GLN A 29 -0.78 -14.74 -4.38
N ASP A 30 0.49 -15.04 -4.51
CA ASP A 30 1.05 -16.37 -4.23
C ASP A 30 1.00 -16.73 -2.73
N LEU A 31 1.21 -15.76 -1.84
CA LEU A 31 1.33 -15.99 -0.40
C LEU A 31 0.01 -15.82 0.36
N PHE A 32 -0.89 -14.95 -0.13
CA PHE A 32 -2.12 -14.51 0.51
C PHE A 32 -3.35 -14.59 -0.41
N GLY A 33 -3.25 -15.37 -1.50
CA GLY A 33 -4.40 -15.65 -2.36
C GLY A 33 -5.58 -16.22 -1.54
N ARG A 34 -6.80 -15.82 -1.86
CA ARG A 34 -8.01 -16.05 -1.05
C ARG A 34 -8.13 -17.47 -0.52
N THR A 35 -8.04 -18.46 -1.41
CA THR A 35 -8.26 -19.88 -1.07
C THR A 35 -7.20 -20.41 -0.11
N GLU A 36 -5.94 -20.12 -0.37
CA GLU A 36 -4.83 -20.61 0.46
C GLU A 36 -4.79 -19.90 1.80
N PHE A 37 -4.98 -18.59 1.81
CA PHE A 37 -5.03 -17.82 3.05
C PHE A 37 -6.15 -18.32 3.97
N GLU A 38 -7.36 -18.56 3.43
CA GLU A 38 -8.48 -19.13 4.17
C GLU A 38 -8.17 -20.52 4.72
N ALA A 39 -7.55 -21.40 3.92
CA ALA A 39 -7.16 -22.72 4.34
C ALA A 39 -6.16 -22.68 5.51
N MET A 40 -5.16 -21.80 5.44
CA MET A 40 -4.17 -21.64 6.51
C MET A 40 -4.75 -21.05 7.79
N LEU A 41 -5.72 -20.14 7.70
CA LEU A 41 -6.46 -19.67 8.88
C LEU A 41 -7.23 -20.80 9.55
N ARG A 42 -7.91 -21.65 8.77
CA ARG A 42 -8.65 -22.82 9.28
C ARG A 42 -7.75 -23.87 9.91
N SER A 43 -6.55 -24.09 9.36
CA SER A 43 -5.56 -25.05 9.90
C SER A 43 -4.74 -24.47 11.06
N GLY A 44 -4.87 -23.17 11.36
CA GLY A 44 -4.14 -22.54 12.46
C GLY A 44 -2.67 -22.26 12.17
N GLU A 45 -2.27 -22.14 10.89
CA GLU A 45 -0.90 -21.92 10.45
C GLU A 45 -0.43 -20.46 10.60
N TYR A 46 -0.74 -19.85 11.74
CA TYR A 46 -0.49 -18.42 11.98
C TYR A 46 0.99 -18.04 12.00
N GLN A 47 1.89 -18.97 12.36
CA GLN A 47 3.32 -18.70 12.28
C GLN A 47 3.77 -18.61 10.80
N THR A 48 3.32 -19.52 9.97
CA THR A 48 3.62 -19.50 8.53
C THR A 48 3.07 -18.22 7.87
N LEU A 49 1.84 -17.81 8.23
CA LEU A 49 1.25 -16.56 7.74
C LEU A 49 2.08 -15.34 8.19
N TYR A 50 2.56 -15.31 9.42
CA TYR A 50 3.47 -14.26 9.90
C TYR A 50 4.77 -14.23 9.08
N ASP A 51 5.40 -15.38 8.85
CA ASP A 51 6.65 -15.48 8.09
C ASP A 51 6.46 -15.01 6.64
N ARG A 52 5.31 -15.31 6.03
CA ARG A 52 4.89 -14.79 4.72
C ARG A 52 4.74 -13.27 4.72
N ALA A 53 4.08 -12.71 5.75
CA ALA A 53 3.94 -11.25 5.90
C ALA A 53 5.30 -10.56 6.07
N ALA A 54 6.17 -11.11 6.91
CA ALA A 54 7.52 -10.59 7.12
C ALA A 54 8.36 -10.63 5.83
N ARG A 55 8.27 -11.73 5.06
CA ARG A 55 8.90 -11.84 3.74
C ARG A 55 8.39 -10.72 2.80
N LEU A 56 7.09 -10.54 2.70
CA LEU A 56 6.48 -9.54 1.82
C LEU A 56 6.89 -8.12 2.19
N VAL A 57 6.85 -7.78 3.49
CA VAL A 57 7.33 -6.48 4.00
C VAL A 57 8.82 -6.27 3.70
N GLY A 58 9.61 -7.35 3.69
CA GLY A 58 11.03 -7.32 3.33
C GLY A 58 11.31 -7.00 1.86
N LEU A 59 10.39 -7.33 0.94
CA LEU A 59 10.58 -7.15 -0.51
C LEU A 59 10.49 -5.69 -0.97
N THR A 60 9.88 -4.83 -0.19
CA THR A 60 9.63 -3.44 -0.58
C THR A 60 10.26 -2.43 0.39
N ASN A 61 10.42 -1.20 -0.08
CA ASN A 61 10.80 -0.04 0.72
C ASN A 61 9.60 0.89 1.01
N PHE A 62 8.38 0.43 0.82
CA PHE A 62 7.17 1.21 1.08
C PHE A 62 7.08 1.61 2.55
N ILE A 63 7.27 0.64 3.44
CA ILE A 63 7.34 0.87 4.88
C ILE A 63 8.79 1.13 5.26
N GLN A 64 9.01 2.20 6.02
CA GLN A 64 10.34 2.66 6.37
C GLN A 64 11.10 1.62 7.23
N GLY A 65 12.31 1.25 6.77
CA GLY A 65 13.03 0.08 7.27
C GLY A 65 13.45 0.14 8.74
N SER A 66 13.93 1.31 9.19
CA SER A 66 14.56 1.41 10.53
C SER A 66 13.56 1.56 11.67
N PHE A 67 12.37 2.13 11.42
CA PHE A 67 11.41 2.44 12.48
C PHE A 67 10.05 1.78 12.25
N GLU A 68 9.50 1.82 11.05
CA GLU A 68 8.13 1.35 10.80
C GLU A 68 8.05 -0.18 10.63
N LYS A 69 9.02 -0.81 9.92
CA LYS A 69 9.01 -2.27 9.72
C LYS A 69 9.07 -3.06 11.03
N PRO A 70 9.97 -2.75 11.99
CA PRO A 70 9.97 -3.44 13.27
C PRO A 70 8.64 -3.31 14.01
N VAL A 71 8.10 -2.09 14.12
CA VAL A 71 6.82 -1.85 14.81
C VAL A 71 5.68 -2.68 14.18
N LEU A 72 5.57 -2.68 12.85
CA LEU A 72 4.58 -3.50 12.16
C LEU A 72 4.76 -4.99 12.43
N LEU A 73 5.99 -5.50 12.26
CA LEU A 73 6.26 -6.94 12.38
C LEU A 73 6.12 -7.43 13.82
N ASP A 74 6.52 -6.63 14.81
CA ASP A 74 6.35 -6.98 16.23
C ASP A 74 4.87 -7.02 16.60
N ALA A 75 4.08 -6.03 16.19
CA ALA A 75 2.63 -6.02 16.43
C ALA A 75 1.91 -7.20 15.74
N ILE A 76 2.29 -7.54 14.49
CA ILE A 76 1.76 -8.74 13.81
C ILE A 76 2.15 -10.00 14.57
N LYS A 77 3.40 -10.13 15.01
CA LYS A 77 3.90 -11.29 15.73
C LYS A 77 3.18 -11.52 17.06
N GLU A 78 2.97 -10.46 17.82
CA GLU A 78 2.28 -10.50 19.11
C GLU A 78 0.79 -10.82 18.97
N ASN A 79 0.15 -10.37 17.89
CA ASN A 79 -1.28 -10.50 17.67
C ASN A 79 -1.61 -11.38 16.45
N ARG A 80 -0.75 -12.32 16.06
CA ARG A 80 -0.80 -13.00 14.76
C ARG A 80 -2.13 -13.65 14.40
N HIS A 81 -2.84 -14.21 15.38
CA HIS A 81 -4.16 -14.81 15.16
C HIS A 81 -5.19 -13.76 14.74
N GLN A 82 -5.33 -12.72 15.56
CA GLN A 82 -6.29 -11.66 15.35
C GLN A 82 -5.93 -10.84 14.11
N TYR A 83 -4.63 -10.53 13.93
CA TYR A 83 -4.15 -9.77 12.80
C TYR A 83 -4.42 -10.49 11.47
N MET A 84 -4.09 -11.78 11.37
CA MET A 84 -4.27 -12.53 10.13
C MET A 84 -5.75 -12.74 9.80
N ALA A 85 -6.61 -12.95 10.80
CA ALA A 85 -8.05 -13.00 10.61
C ALA A 85 -8.60 -11.65 10.13
N ALA A 86 -8.23 -10.56 10.80
CA ALA A 86 -8.64 -9.20 10.41
C ALA A 86 -8.13 -8.82 9.02
N LEU A 87 -6.89 -9.19 8.68
CA LEU A 87 -6.32 -8.94 7.35
C LEU A 87 -7.06 -9.72 6.26
N TYR A 88 -7.41 -10.97 6.51
CA TYR A 88 -8.20 -11.77 5.56
C TYR A 88 -9.55 -11.13 5.28
N GLU A 89 -10.30 -10.78 6.33
CA GLU A 89 -11.60 -10.12 6.16
C GLU A 89 -11.47 -8.76 5.47
N PHE A 90 -10.41 -8.01 5.78
CA PHE A 90 -10.15 -6.73 5.13
C PHE A 90 -9.95 -6.86 3.62
N ILE A 91 -9.22 -7.87 3.16
CA ILE A 91 -8.88 -8.05 1.75
C ILE A 91 -9.94 -8.88 1.00
N TRP A 92 -10.39 -9.98 1.58
CA TRP A 92 -11.20 -11.00 0.92
C TRP A 92 -12.62 -11.13 1.46
N GLY A 93 -12.99 -10.38 2.51
CA GLY A 93 -14.30 -10.41 3.12
C GLY A 93 -15.43 -10.10 2.13
N ALA A 94 -16.64 -10.55 2.45
CA ALA A 94 -17.81 -10.43 1.59
C ALA A 94 -18.48 -9.03 1.66
N GLU A 95 -18.25 -8.30 2.74
CA GLU A 95 -18.82 -6.97 2.95
C GLU A 95 -18.19 -5.92 1.99
N ASP A 96 -18.83 -4.77 1.88
CA ASP A 96 -18.27 -3.66 1.12
C ASP A 96 -16.94 -3.15 1.72
N LEU A 97 -16.17 -2.43 0.91
CA LEU A 97 -14.86 -1.95 1.33
C LEU A 97 -14.93 -1.00 2.52
N GLU A 98 -15.98 -0.19 2.63
CA GLU A 98 -16.17 0.73 3.75
C GLU A 98 -16.28 -0.02 5.07
N THR A 99 -17.15 -1.01 5.13
CA THR A 99 -17.34 -1.87 6.31
C THR A 99 -16.03 -2.55 6.69
N ARG A 100 -15.37 -3.21 5.72
CA ARG A 100 -14.10 -3.92 5.94
C ARG A 100 -12.97 -2.99 6.37
N PHE A 101 -12.88 -1.81 5.78
CA PHE A 101 -11.87 -0.80 6.15
C PHE A 101 -12.07 -0.32 7.59
N ASN A 102 -13.30 0.00 7.95
CA ASN A 102 -13.63 0.47 9.30
C ASN A 102 -13.41 -0.60 10.37
N GLU A 103 -13.65 -1.87 10.05
CA GLU A 103 -13.37 -3.00 10.95
C GLU A 103 -11.87 -3.21 11.13
N PHE A 104 -11.12 -3.20 10.04
CA PHE A 104 -9.67 -3.31 10.09
C PHE A 104 -9.02 -2.13 10.81
N MET A 105 -9.56 -0.93 10.66
CA MET A 105 -9.12 0.26 11.40
C MET A 105 -9.32 0.11 12.91
N ARG A 106 -10.50 -0.31 13.36
CA ARG A 106 -10.76 -0.55 14.78
C ARG A 106 -9.78 -1.57 15.38
N PHE A 107 -9.53 -2.64 14.66
CA PHE A 107 -8.51 -3.61 15.06
C PHE A 107 -7.11 -2.98 15.09
N SER A 108 -6.72 -2.25 14.05
CA SER A 108 -5.40 -1.60 13.93
C SER A 108 -5.16 -0.60 15.06
N GLU A 109 -6.18 0.15 15.47
CA GLU A 109 -6.13 1.05 16.65
C GLU A 109 -5.82 0.28 17.93
N SER A 110 -6.46 -0.87 18.12
CA SER A 110 -6.29 -1.69 19.34
C SER A 110 -4.88 -2.26 19.50
N VAL A 111 -4.13 -2.38 18.40
CA VAL A 111 -2.74 -2.92 18.38
C VAL A 111 -1.68 -1.87 18.01
N GLY A 112 -2.05 -0.57 17.97
CA GLY A 112 -1.13 0.52 17.70
C GLY A 112 -0.68 0.65 16.24
N LEU A 113 -1.42 0.09 15.29
CA LEU A 113 -1.12 0.09 13.86
C LEU A 113 -2.03 1.03 13.03
N ALA A 114 -2.72 1.98 13.65
CA ALA A 114 -3.60 2.93 12.97
C ALA A 114 -2.82 4.03 12.23
N LYS A 115 -2.00 3.64 11.25
CA LYS A 115 -1.25 4.54 10.37
C LYS A 115 -1.53 4.23 8.92
N TRP A 116 -1.56 5.25 8.07
CA TRP A 116 -1.77 5.12 6.63
C TRP A 116 -0.89 4.07 5.97
N THR A 117 0.41 4.07 6.28
CA THR A 117 1.38 3.12 5.72
C THR A 117 1.04 1.66 6.10
N TYR A 118 0.58 1.41 7.32
CA TYR A 118 0.25 0.05 7.76
C TYR A 118 -1.08 -0.43 7.21
N VAL A 119 -2.11 0.44 7.25
CA VAL A 119 -3.46 0.08 6.83
C VAL A 119 -3.54 -0.14 5.32
N THR A 120 -2.83 0.66 4.52
CA THR A 120 -2.95 0.57 3.05
C THR A 120 -1.93 -0.36 2.39
N TYR A 121 -0.94 -0.88 3.12
CA TYR A 121 0.14 -1.69 2.54
C TYR A 121 -0.34 -2.97 1.87
N PHE A 122 -0.97 -3.85 2.63
CA PHE A 122 -1.44 -5.13 2.11
C PHE A 122 -2.62 -4.96 1.15
N LEU A 123 -3.51 -4.00 1.42
CA LEU A 123 -4.63 -3.68 0.54
C LEU A 123 -4.14 -3.25 -0.84
N PHE A 124 -3.13 -2.38 -0.92
CA PHE A 124 -2.52 -1.97 -2.17
C PHE A 124 -1.88 -3.13 -2.94
N LEU A 125 -1.14 -4.01 -2.25
CA LEU A 125 -0.51 -5.17 -2.90
C LEU A 125 -1.52 -6.21 -3.36
N SER A 126 -2.70 -6.28 -2.74
CA SER A 126 -3.76 -7.21 -3.13
C SER A 126 -4.41 -6.87 -4.47
N ASP A 127 -4.54 -5.59 -4.79
CA ASP A 127 -5.11 -5.12 -6.06
C ASP A 127 -4.59 -3.70 -6.40
N PRO A 128 -3.41 -3.61 -7.03
CA PRO A 128 -2.84 -2.32 -7.42
C PRO A 128 -3.61 -1.59 -8.53
N GLU A 129 -4.61 -2.21 -9.14
CA GLU A 129 -5.48 -1.53 -10.09
C GLU A 129 -6.51 -0.64 -9.38
N ARG A 130 -6.95 -1.07 -8.19
CA ARG A 130 -8.04 -0.44 -7.43
C ARG A 130 -7.59 0.31 -6.20
N HIS A 131 -6.45 -0.07 -5.61
CA HIS A 131 -6.01 0.44 -4.33
C HIS A 131 -4.73 1.26 -4.43
N MET A 132 -4.59 2.25 -3.54
CA MET A 132 -3.41 3.11 -3.45
C MET A 132 -2.71 2.90 -2.10
N PHE A 133 -1.38 2.79 -2.14
CA PHE A 133 -0.56 2.88 -0.94
C PHE A 133 -0.40 4.34 -0.52
N VAL A 134 -0.73 4.63 0.74
CA VAL A 134 -0.71 6.01 1.24
C VAL A 134 0.54 6.28 2.07
N LYS A 135 1.43 7.09 1.52
CA LYS A 135 2.62 7.62 2.20
C LYS A 135 2.39 9.10 2.49
N PRO A 136 2.19 9.49 3.77
CA PRO A 136 1.69 10.82 4.16
C PRO A 136 2.43 11.99 3.52
N GLU A 137 3.75 12.04 3.65
CA GLU A 137 4.55 13.17 3.14
C GLU A 137 4.50 13.27 1.60
N MET A 138 4.52 12.11 0.92
CA MET A 138 4.39 12.06 -0.53
C MET A 138 3.01 12.55 -0.96
N LEU A 139 1.94 12.10 -0.29
CA LEU A 139 0.58 12.51 -0.59
C LEU A 139 0.40 14.02 -0.39
N LYS A 140 0.74 14.55 0.79
CA LYS A 140 0.63 15.99 1.09
C LYS A 140 1.34 16.84 0.03
N ARG A 141 2.56 16.46 -0.31
CA ARG A 141 3.34 17.19 -1.32
C ARG A 141 2.71 17.12 -2.71
N SER A 142 2.17 15.95 -3.08
CA SER A 142 1.48 15.77 -4.36
C SER A 142 0.20 16.61 -4.44
N LEU A 143 -0.56 16.69 -3.37
CA LEU A 143 -1.75 17.55 -3.27
C LEU A 143 -1.39 19.03 -3.41
N GLU A 144 -0.34 19.48 -2.71
CA GLU A 144 0.17 20.85 -2.80
C GLU A 144 0.59 21.22 -4.22
N ILE A 145 1.42 20.40 -4.87
CA ILE A 145 1.93 20.65 -6.22
C ILE A 145 0.80 20.64 -7.26
N SER A 146 -0.14 19.70 -7.13
CA SER A 146 -1.26 19.56 -8.06
C SER A 146 -2.40 20.55 -7.80
N GLN A 147 -2.39 21.25 -6.66
CA GLN A 147 -3.47 22.10 -6.18
C GLN A 147 -4.83 21.38 -6.15
N TYR A 148 -4.82 20.09 -5.89
CA TYR A 148 -6.04 19.30 -5.78
C TYR A 148 -6.74 19.61 -4.44
N PRO A 149 -8.07 19.85 -4.44
CA PRO A 149 -8.80 20.31 -3.26
C PRO A 149 -9.12 19.18 -2.28
N LEU A 150 -8.10 18.52 -1.77
CA LEU A 150 -8.19 17.51 -0.72
C LEU A 150 -7.33 17.96 0.47
N GLU A 151 -7.95 18.07 1.63
CA GLU A 151 -7.28 18.32 2.89
C GLU A 151 -6.86 16.98 3.51
N TYR A 152 -5.56 16.84 3.77
CA TYR A 152 -5.01 15.59 4.32
C TYR A 152 -5.27 15.45 5.81
N GLU A 153 -5.81 14.31 6.22
CA GLU A 153 -6.00 13.93 7.62
C GLU A 153 -4.97 12.86 8.05
N PRO A 154 -4.31 13.02 9.22
CA PRO A 154 -3.27 12.09 9.66
C PRO A 154 -3.82 10.74 10.12
N THR A 155 -5.06 10.70 10.61
CA THR A 155 -5.72 9.47 11.05
C THR A 155 -6.43 8.80 9.86
N PRO A 156 -6.13 7.53 9.54
CA PRO A 156 -6.82 6.85 8.46
C PRO A 156 -8.32 6.72 8.73
N SER A 157 -9.13 7.02 7.73
CA SER A 157 -10.56 6.75 7.69
C SER A 157 -10.97 6.32 6.29
N TYR A 158 -12.09 5.60 6.15
CA TYR A 158 -12.55 5.19 4.83
C TYR A 158 -12.92 6.40 3.94
N ASP A 159 -13.59 7.39 4.51
CA ASP A 159 -13.96 8.61 3.78
C ASP A 159 -12.74 9.33 3.19
N GLN A 160 -11.69 9.47 3.99
CA GLN A 160 -10.44 10.06 3.51
C GLN A 160 -9.76 9.14 2.48
N TYR A 161 -9.76 7.81 2.70
CA TYR A 161 -9.18 6.86 1.73
C TYR A 161 -9.88 6.93 0.38
N ARG A 162 -11.21 7.01 0.37
CA ARG A 162 -11.99 7.20 -0.86
C ARG A 162 -11.59 8.48 -1.61
N GLN A 163 -11.46 9.60 -0.89
CA GLN A 163 -10.99 10.86 -1.48
C GLN A 163 -9.55 10.77 -2.02
N ILE A 164 -8.68 10.01 -1.35
CA ILE A 164 -7.32 9.73 -1.84
C ILE A 164 -7.36 8.87 -3.11
N LEU A 165 -8.25 7.91 -3.21
CA LEU A 165 -8.46 7.13 -4.44
C LEU A 165 -8.97 8.03 -5.58
N ASP A 166 -9.94 8.92 -5.31
CA ASP A 166 -10.44 9.89 -6.29
C ASP A 166 -9.31 10.80 -6.80
N PHE A 167 -8.46 11.29 -5.91
CA PHE A 167 -7.25 12.03 -6.27
C PHE A 167 -6.31 11.19 -7.14
N SER A 168 -6.08 9.93 -6.78
CA SER A 168 -5.17 9.05 -7.51
C SER A 168 -5.67 8.76 -8.92
N HIS A 169 -6.97 8.52 -9.10
CA HIS A 169 -7.60 8.36 -10.40
C HIS A 169 -7.59 9.66 -11.22
N TRP A 170 -7.85 10.80 -10.59
CA TRP A 170 -7.72 12.10 -11.23
C TRP A 170 -6.28 12.30 -11.73
N LEU A 171 -5.28 12.01 -10.89
CA LEU A 171 -3.87 12.13 -11.27
C LEU A 171 -3.52 11.18 -12.42
N LYS A 172 -3.98 9.91 -12.37
CA LYS A 172 -3.81 8.94 -13.45
C LYS A 172 -4.30 9.49 -14.79
N THR A 173 -5.46 10.17 -14.78
CA THR A 173 -6.02 10.83 -15.97
C THR A 173 -5.16 12.01 -16.44
N ARG A 174 -4.63 12.81 -15.51
CA ARG A 174 -3.77 13.95 -15.85
C ARG A 174 -2.43 13.57 -16.47
N ILE A 175 -1.92 12.39 -16.12
CA ILE A 175 -0.68 11.86 -16.67
C ILE A 175 -0.91 10.80 -17.77
N ALA A 176 -2.09 10.77 -18.37
CA ALA A 176 -2.46 9.77 -19.39
C ALA A 176 -1.49 9.71 -20.58
N GLU A 177 -0.82 10.84 -20.94
CA GLU A 177 0.23 10.87 -21.97
C GLU A 177 1.48 10.05 -21.61
N LEU A 178 1.63 9.66 -20.34
CA LEU A 178 2.69 8.76 -19.85
C LEU A 178 2.23 7.30 -19.81
N GLU A 179 0.98 7.03 -20.17
CA GLU A 179 0.35 5.70 -20.21
C GLU A 179 0.51 4.89 -18.92
N PRO A 180 0.10 5.44 -17.72
CA PRO A 180 0.21 4.72 -16.46
C PRO A 180 -0.68 3.48 -16.45
N ARG A 181 -0.12 2.32 -16.13
CA ARG A 181 -0.82 1.02 -16.14
C ARG A 181 -1.83 0.92 -14.98
N ASP A 182 -1.36 1.22 -13.77
CA ASP A 182 -2.07 1.01 -12.50
C ASP A 182 -1.64 2.04 -11.43
N MET A 183 -2.03 1.81 -10.18
CA MET A 183 -1.66 2.68 -9.07
C MET A 183 -0.19 2.53 -8.63
N ILE A 184 0.53 1.49 -9.08
CA ILE A 184 2.00 1.42 -8.88
C ILE A 184 2.68 2.54 -9.69
N ASP A 185 2.26 2.75 -10.94
CA ASP A 185 2.82 3.81 -11.76
C ASP A 185 2.43 5.20 -11.23
N VAL A 186 1.17 5.37 -10.79
CA VAL A 186 0.70 6.62 -10.16
C VAL A 186 1.49 6.92 -8.89
N HIS A 187 1.70 5.91 -8.04
CA HIS A 187 2.50 6.04 -6.82
C HIS A 187 3.97 6.40 -7.14
N SER A 188 4.55 5.78 -8.15
CA SER A 188 5.91 6.10 -8.59
C SER A 188 6.00 7.53 -9.14
N PHE A 189 4.98 7.98 -9.87
CA PHE A 189 4.90 9.37 -10.34
C PHE A 189 4.83 10.35 -9.17
N MET A 190 3.97 10.10 -8.18
CA MET A 190 3.87 10.93 -6.98
C MET A 190 5.19 11.01 -6.22
N TRP A 191 5.91 9.90 -6.12
CA TRP A 191 7.24 9.85 -5.50
C TRP A 191 8.24 10.78 -6.19
N HIS A 192 8.27 10.78 -7.53
CA HIS A 192 9.18 11.63 -8.31
C HIS A 192 8.72 13.08 -8.45
N MET A 193 7.42 13.32 -8.44
CA MET A 193 6.85 14.67 -8.46
C MET A 193 7.10 15.40 -7.13
N ALA A 194 7.12 14.67 -6.04
CA ALA A 194 7.20 15.19 -4.69
C ALA A 194 8.39 14.60 -3.90
N PRO A 195 9.65 14.80 -4.35
CA PRO A 195 10.80 14.20 -3.71
C PRO A 195 10.92 14.67 -2.26
N THR A 196 10.96 13.72 -1.32
CA THR A 196 11.15 14.00 0.09
C THR A 196 12.63 13.99 0.47
N GLY A 197 13.18 15.15 0.76
CA GLY A 197 14.38 15.36 1.59
C GLY A 197 15.76 14.99 1.02
N LYS A 198 15.97 13.93 0.27
CA LYS A 198 17.31 13.53 -0.22
C LYS A 198 17.61 13.91 -1.68
N TRP A 199 16.61 14.32 -2.43
CA TRP A 199 16.72 14.60 -3.87
C TRP A 199 16.50 16.08 -4.21
N SER A 200 16.39 16.94 -3.21
CA SER A 200 16.26 18.40 -3.34
C SER A 200 17.58 19.14 -3.15
N GLN A 201 18.71 18.46 -3.43
CA GLN A 201 20.03 19.11 -3.51
C GLN A 201 20.63 18.88 -4.88
#